data_5a6582ce1cdd7a3312c59ff674ddf5c4
#
_entry.id   5a6582ce1cdd7a3312c59ff674ddf5c4
#
_cell.length_a   1.000
_cell.length_b   1.000
_cell.length_c   1.000
_cell.angle_alpha   90.00
_cell.angle_beta   90.00
_cell.angle_gamma   90.00
#
_symmetry.space_group_name_H-M   'P 1'
#
loop_
_entity.id
_entity.type
_entity.pdbx_description
1 polymer ?
#
loop_
_entity_poly.entity_id
_entity_poly.type
_entity_poly.pdbx_seq_one_letter_code
_entity_poly.pdbx_strand_id
1 'polypeptide(L)'
;FSSKFAIYTPTLYGGNHNGYGCRKFMSEGAKRADNNESFDFPLIRLAEVYLIYAEAACELGNGKISDEDLNFSINNTRKRAGIAPLTNALIANVWDAGYWDHEQNKTVCKKMNMLDEIRRERACELFGEGFREDDLKRWGIAHINLTGQKLGRHVYNTAYMTGIANNASNYGEPVYQPDKYPLTYGVYEGSGPNDPDYGRSIANLDANLLYSQRDYLAPIPLGQIRLNKQLTQNPGW
;
A
#
# COMPACT_ATOMS: atom_id res chain seq x y z
N PHE A 1 18.48 -14.69 -8.85
CA PHE A 1 18.24 -14.51 -7.41
C PHE A 1 19.15 -15.44 -6.66
N SER A 2 20.04 -14.89 -5.82
CA SER A 2 20.72 -15.71 -4.84
C SER A 2 19.65 -16.22 -3.86
N SER A 3 19.66 -17.53 -3.61
CA SER A 3 18.81 -18.21 -2.64
C SER A 3 18.86 -17.62 -1.22
N LYS A 4 19.82 -16.73 -0.98
CA LYS A 4 19.99 -16.01 0.30
C LYS A 4 18.88 -15.04 0.64
N PHE A 5 18.07 -14.63 -0.33
CA PHE A 5 16.92 -13.78 -0.12
C PHE A 5 15.68 -14.48 -0.66
N ALA A 6 15.40 -15.66 -0.12
CA ALA A 6 14.13 -16.30 -0.40
C ALA A 6 13.01 -15.29 -0.07
N ILE A 7 12.12 -15.10 -1.03
CA ILE A 7 10.92 -14.24 -0.96
C ILE A 7 10.13 -14.45 0.34
N TYR A 8 10.39 -15.53 1.03
CA TYR A 8 9.71 -16.00 2.22
C TYR A 8 10.48 -15.77 3.53
N THR A 9 11.69 -15.21 3.48
CA THR A 9 12.41 -14.89 4.73
C THR A 9 11.95 -13.52 5.18
N PRO A 10 11.03 -13.41 6.13
CA PRO A 10 10.65 -12.14 6.68
C PRO A 10 11.78 -11.70 7.60
N THR A 11 12.67 -10.92 7.09
CA THR A 11 13.59 -10.22 7.94
C THR A 11 12.84 -9.05 8.60
N LEU A 12 12.23 -9.33 9.72
CA LEU A 12 11.87 -8.27 10.67
C LEU A 12 13.14 -7.75 11.38
N TYR A 13 14.27 -8.22 10.91
CA TYR A 13 15.61 -7.85 11.34
C TYR A 13 16.06 -6.58 10.59
N GLY A 14 16.71 -5.69 11.28
CA GLY A 14 17.32 -4.51 10.66
C GLY A 14 16.36 -3.39 10.26
N GLY A 15 15.25 -3.21 10.97
CA GLY A 15 14.33 -2.08 10.75
C GLY A 15 13.18 -2.34 9.77
N ASN A 16 13.06 -3.54 9.23
CA ASN A 16 11.92 -3.91 8.39
C ASN A 16 10.78 -4.49 9.25
N HIS A 17 10.05 -3.62 9.93
CA HIS A 17 8.99 -4.03 10.85
C HIS A 17 7.71 -4.53 10.18
N ASN A 18 7.52 -4.26 8.89
CA ASN A 18 6.34 -4.71 8.17
C ASN A 18 6.45 -6.12 7.57
N GLY A 19 7.66 -6.67 7.50
CA GLY A 19 7.93 -8.01 6.99
C GLY A 19 7.85 -8.17 5.46
N TYR A 20 7.79 -7.07 4.71
CA TYR A 20 7.80 -7.06 3.24
C TYR A 20 9.06 -6.40 2.72
N GLY A 21 9.73 -7.04 1.77
CA GLY A 21 10.86 -6.44 1.05
C GLY A 21 10.37 -5.63 -0.14
N CYS A 22 10.81 -4.37 -0.24
CA CYS A 22 10.62 -3.59 -1.47
C CYS A 22 11.69 -3.96 -2.49
N ARG A 23 11.26 -4.40 -3.67
CA ARG A 23 12.16 -4.73 -4.78
C ARG A 23 12.21 -3.64 -5.86
N LYS A 24 11.30 -2.71 -5.79
CA LYS A 24 11.26 -1.57 -6.71
C LYS A 24 12.50 -0.71 -6.54
N PHE A 25 13.01 -0.15 -7.59
CA PHE A 25 14.23 0.67 -7.63
C PHE A 25 15.53 -0.07 -7.26
N MET A 26 15.54 -1.39 -7.38
CA MET A 26 16.72 -2.18 -7.10
C MET A 26 17.35 -2.68 -8.40
N SER A 27 18.63 -2.40 -8.59
CA SER A 27 19.40 -2.99 -9.67
C SER A 27 19.61 -4.48 -9.48
N GLU A 28 19.62 -5.25 -10.57
CA GLU A 28 19.94 -6.67 -10.54
C GLU A 28 21.40 -6.90 -10.93
N GLY A 29 22.05 -7.90 -10.31
CA GLY A 29 23.39 -8.35 -10.68
C GLY A 29 24.49 -8.11 -9.66
N ALA A 30 25.73 -8.36 -10.07
CA ALA A 30 26.92 -8.38 -9.20
C ALA A 30 27.38 -6.98 -8.72
N LYS A 31 26.90 -5.93 -9.33
CA LYS A 31 27.24 -4.53 -8.98
C LYS A 31 26.34 -3.93 -7.91
N ARG A 32 25.51 -4.73 -7.28
CA ARG A 32 24.61 -4.31 -6.22
C ARG A 32 25.34 -4.22 -4.89
N ALA A 33 26.07 -3.14 -4.70
CA ALA A 33 26.68 -2.81 -3.42
C ALA A 33 26.17 -1.46 -2.95
N ASP A 34 26.15 -1.26 -1.64
CA ASP A 34 25.73 0.01 -1.04
C ASP A 34 26.47 1.18 -1.69
N ASN A 35 25.74 2.22 -2.03
CA ASN A 35 26.22 3.43 -2.71
C ASN A 35 26.77 3.25 -4.14
N ASN A 36 26.50 2.12 -4.78
CA ASN A 36 26.89 1.86 -6.18
C ASN A 36 25.69 1.72 -7.13
N GLU A 37 24.50 2.04 -6.67
CA GLU A 37 23.30 2.08 -7.50
C GLU A 37 23.40 3.28 -8.45
N SER A 38 23.28 3.02 -9.74
CA SER A 38 23.42 4.03 -10.81
C SER A 38 22.13 4.19 -11.62
N PHE A 39 20.97 3.82 -11.07
CA PHE A 39 19.74 4.00 -11.79
C PHE A 39 19.17 5.41 -11.57
N ASP A 40 18.62 5.98 -12.64
CA ASP A 40 17.96 7.28 -12.58
C ASP A 40 16.53 7.12 -12.01
N PHE A 41 16.18 7.97 -11.04
CA PHE A 41 14.82 7.98 -10.51
C PHE A 41 13.87 8.62 -11.55
N PRO A 42 12.86 7.90 -12.03
CA PRO A 42 11.92 8.44 -13.02
C PRO A 42 10.99 9.46 -12.35
N LEU A 43 11.06 10.71 -12.78
CA LEU A 43 10.16 11.77 -12.31
C LEU A 43 8.76 11.61 -12.89
N ILE A 44 8.66 11.21 -14.16
CA ILE A 44 7.42 10.91 -14.87
C ILE A 44 7.66 9.67 -15.70
N ARG A 45 6.73 8.72 -15.68
CA ARG A 45 6.83 7.50 -16.48
C ARG A 45 5.51 7.17 -17.18
N LEU A 46 5.62 6.48 -18.30
CA LEU A 46 4.47 6.18 -19.17
C LEU A 46 3.34 5.44 -18.44
N ALA A 47 3.65 4.58 -17.47
CA ALA A 47 2.64 3.90 -16.66
C ALA A 47 1.74 4.89 -15.90
N GLU A 48 2.31 5.98 -15.37
CA GLU A 48 1.53 7.04 -14.73
C GLU A 48 0.58 7.69 -15.73
N VAL A 49 1.06 8.02 -16.92
CA VAL A 49 0.25 8.63 -17.99
C VAL A 49 -0.92 7.73 -18.39
N TYR A 50 -0.68 6.43 -18.55
CA TYR A 50 -1.75 5.46 -18.83
C TYR A 50 -2.80 5.41 -17.72
N LEU A 51 -2.38 5.46 -16.47
CA LEU A 51 -3.30 5.42 -15.33
C LEU A 51 -4.06 6.72 -15.16
N ILE A 52 -3.44 7.87 -15.44
CA ILE A 52 -4.13 9.16 -15.50
C ILE A 52 -5.20 9.14 -16.59
N TYR A 53 -4.86 8.66 -17.79
CA TYR A 53 -5.82 8.55 -18.88
C TYR A 53 -7.01 7.67 -18.53
N ALA A 54 -6.74 6.46 -18.01
CA ALA A 54 -7.80 5.51 -17.65
C ALA A 54 -8.75 6.08 -16.59
N GLU A 55 -8.20 6.73 -15.56
CA GLU A 55 -9.00 7.35 -14.49
C GLU A 55 -9.85 8.50 -15.04
N ALA A 56 -9.23 9.41 -15.80
CA ALA A 56 -9.93 10.57 -16.38
C ALA A 56 -11.03 10.16 -17.36
N ALA A 57 -10.77 9.20 -18.24
CA ALA A 57 -11.77 8.68 -19.16
C ALA A 57 -12.93 7.99 -18.43
N CYS A 58 -12.63 7.22 -17.38
CA CYS A 58 -13.65 6.57 -16.56
C CYS A 58 -14.51 7.58 -15.79
N GLU A 59 -13.91 8.62 -15.22
CA GLU A 59 -14.64 9.68 -14.51
C GLU A 59 -15.51 10.50 -15.47
N LEU A 60 -14.98 10.88 -16.63
CA LEU A 60 -15.74 11.58 -17.68
C LEU A 60 -16.94 10.74 -18.16
N GLY A 61 -16.77 9.42 -18.23
CA GLY A 61 -17.83 8.47 -18.56
C GLY A 61 -18.78 8.12 -17.40
N ASN A 62 -18.74 8.87 -16.28
CA ASN A 62 -19.53 8.57 -15.06
C ASN A 62 -19.33 7.14 -14.56
N GLY A 63 -18.08 6.72 -14.43
CA GLY A 63 -17.69 5.39 -13.97
C GLY A 63 -17.65 4.32 -15.06
N LYS A 64 -17.78 4.72 -16.33
CA LYS A 64 -17.71 3.83 -17.49
C LYS A 64 -16.54 4.22 -18.39
N ILE A 65 -15.88 3.22 -18.93
CA ILE A 65 -14.79 3.39 -19.90
C ILE A 65 -14.91 2.26 -20.92
N SER A 66 -14.55 2.54 -22.17
CA SER A 66 -14.57 1.52 -23.23
C SER A 66 -13.43 0.50 -23.06
N ASP A 67 -13.61 -0.72 -23.54
CA ASP A 67 -12.53 -1.71 -23.56
C ASP A 67 -11.39 -1.27 -24.50
N GLU A 68 -11.67 -0.43 -25.49
CA GLU A 68 -10.68 0.19 -26.38
C GLU A 68 -9.78 1.15 -25.59
N ASP A 69 -10.36 2.06 -24.79
CA ASP A 69 -9.61 2.96 -23.92
C ASP A 69 -8.81 2.21 -22.85
N LEU A 70 -9.37 1.14 -22.28
CA LEU A 70 -8.64 0.27 -21.37
C LEU A 70 -7.43 -0.36 -22.04
N ASN A 71 -7.55 -0.83 -23.28
CA ASN A 71 -6.44 -1.41 -24.03
C ASN A 71 -5.40 -0.38 -24.45
N PHE A 72 -5.83 0.84 -24.73
CA PHE A 72 -4.93 1.95 -25.03
C PHE A 72 -4.13 2.40 -23.80
N SER A 73 -4.66 2.22 -22.61
CA SER A 73 -4.13 2.76 -21.35
C SER A 73 -3.70 1.66 -20.36
N ILE A 74 -4.49 1.40 -19.33
CA ILE A 74 -4.17 0.55 -18.18
C ILE A 74 -3.73 -0.88 -18.57
N ASN A 75 -4.25 -1.43 -19.65
CA ASN A 75 -3.90 -2.77 -20.10
C ASN A 75 -2.46 -2.89 -20.59
N ASN A 76 -1.79 -1.77 -20.91
CA ASN A 76 -0.35 -1.80 -21.18
C ASN A 76 0.48 -2.06 -19.91
N THR A 77 0.09 -1.52 -18.77
CA THR A 77 0.74 -1.82 -17.49
C THR A 77 0.49 -3.26 -17.08
N ARG A 78 -0.75 -3.73 -17.22
CA ARG A 78 -1.15 -5.11 -16.91
C ARG A 78 -0.42 -6.13 -17.79
N LYS A 79 -0.31 -5.87 -19.07
CA LYS A 79 0.46 -6.70 -20.02
C LYS A 79 1.92 -6.82 -19.61
N ARG A 80 2.55 -5.70 -19.24
CA ARG A 80 3.94 -5.71 -18.76
C ARG A 80 4.10 -6.54 -17.48
N ALA A 81 3.12 -6.48 -16.58
CA ALA A 81 3.11 -7.25 -15.34
C ALA A 81 2.70 -8.72 -15.52
N GLY A 82 2.32 -9.14 -16.72
CA GLY A 82 1.89 -10.52 -17.00
C GLY A 82 0.53 -10.88 -16.43
N ILE A 83 -0.34 -9.90 -16.17
CA ILE A 83 -1.69 -10.11 -15.65
C ILE A 83 -2.75 -9.90 -16.74
N ALA A 84 -3.90 -10.57 -16.56
CA ALA A 84 -5.00 -10.50 -17.52
C ALA A 84 -5.45 -9.05 -17.76
N PRO A 85 -5.86 -8.70 -18.99
CA PRO A 85 -6.37 -7.37 -19.29
C PRO A 85 -7.64 -7.08 -18.49
N LEU A 86 -7.78 -5.82 -18.06
CA LEU A 86 -9.01 -5.32 -17.48
C LEU A 86 -10.04 -5.10 -18.58
N THR A 87 -11.25 -5.59 -18.38
CA THR A 87 -12.37 -5.44 -19.28
C THR A 87 -13.65 -5.18 -18.50
N ASN A 88 -14.67 -4.64 -19.15
CA ASN A 88 -15.98 -4.47 -18.53
C ASN A 88 -16.61 -5.80 -18.10
N ALA A 89 -16.35 -6.88 -18.83
CA ALA A 89 -16.80 -8.22 -18.45
C ALA A 89 -16.08 -8.75 -17.20
N LEU A 90 -14.77 -8.49 -17.08
CA LEU A 90 -14.00 -8.92 -15.90
C LEU A 90 -14.47 -8.20 -14.64
N ILE A 91 -14.61 -6.87 -14.68
CA ILE A 91 -14.97 -6.08 -13.51
C ILE A 91 -16.34 -6.44 -12.95
N ALA A 92 -17.25 -6.93 -13.80
CA ALA A 92 -18.57 -7.37 -13.36
C ALA A 92 -18.52 -8.47 -12.27
N ASN A 93 -17.40 -9.19 -12.15
CA ASN A 93 -17.22 -10.32 -11.25
C ASN A 93 -16.14 -10.09 -10.18
N VAL A 94 -15.56 -8.89 -10.11
CA VAL A 94 -14.52 -8.57 -9.11
C VAL A 94 -15.15 -8.02 -7.84
N TRP A 95 -14.68 -8.54 -6.71
CA TRP A 95 -15.05 -8.09 -5.38
C TRP A 95 -13.81 -7.64 -4.63
N ASP A 96 -13.92 -6.52 -3.94
CA ASP A 96 -12.96 -6.14 -2.91
C ASP A 96 -13.08 -7.15 -1.76
N ALA A 97 -11.97 -7.70 -1.32
CA ALA A 97 -11.91 -8.56 -0.13
C ALA A 97 -12.41 -7.82 1.12
N GLY A 98 -12.41 -6.49 1.06
CA GLY A 98 -12.95 -5.64 2.10
C GLY A 98 -11.93 -5.24 3.16
N TYR A 99 -12.45 -4.60 4.16
CA TYR A 99 -11.73 -4.23 5.38
C TYR A 99 -12.57 -4.61 6.59
N TRP A 100 -11.89 -4.75 7.72
CA TRP A 100 -12.58 -4.96 8.99
C TRP A 100 -13.09 -3.63 9.54
N ASP A 101 -14.38 -3.55 9.75
CA ASP A 101 -15.04 -2.41 10.39
C ASP A 101 -15.15 -2.68 11.90
N HIS A 102 -14.35 -1.99 12.68
CA HIS A 102 -14.31 -2.17 14.14
C HIS A 102 -15.60 -1.71 14.85
N GLU A 103 -16.33 -0.77 14.28
CA GLU A 103 -17.60 -0.31 14.84
C GLU A 103 -18.71 -1.34 14.62
N GLN A 104 -18.74 -1.91 13.41
CA GLN A 104 -19.74 -2.91 13.06
C GLN A 104 -19.31 -4.35 13.40
N ASN A 105 -18.05 -4.53 13.81
CA ASN A 105 -17.44 -5.82 14.14
C ASN A 105 -17.64 -6.87 13.02
N LYS A 106 -17.41 -6.47 11.79
CA LYS A 106 -17.57 -7.33 10.62
C LYS A 106 -16.64 -6.88 9.46
N THR A 107 -16.38 -7.82 8.55
CA THR A 107 -15.75 -7.48 7.27
C THR A 107 -16.77 -6.82 6.35
N VAL A 108 -16.41 -5.65 5.83
CA VAL A 108 -17.18 -4.91 4.83
C VAL A 108 -16.57 -5.17 3.46
N CYS A 109 -17.23 -5.99 2.66
CA CYS A 109 -16.85 -6.25 1.28
C CYS A 109 -17.76 -5.46 0.34
N LYS A 110 -17.23 -5.03 -0.78
CA LYS A 110 -18.03 -4.39 -1.83
C LYS A 110 -17.69 -4.96 -3.20
N LYS A 111 -18.67 -4.97 -4.08
CA LYS A 111 -18.42 -5.20 -5.49
C LYS A 111 -17.59 -4.04 -6.05
N MET A 112 -16.48 -4.36 -6.70
CA MET A 112 -15.65 -3.35 -7.34
C MET A 112 -16.38 -2.76 -8.54
N ASN A 113 -16.31 -1.45 -8.68
CA ASN A 113 -16.62 -0.78 -9.93
C ASN A 113 -15.33 -0.53 -10.73
N MET A 114 -15.49 -0.08 -11.96
CA MET A 114 -14.34 0.15 -12.86
C MET A 114 -13.36 1.19 -12.30
N LEU A 115 -13.87 2.27 -11.73
CA LEU A 115 -13.06 3.33 -11.16
C LEU A 115 -12.27 2.85 -9.93
N ASP A 116 -12.88 2.06 -9.06
CA ASP A 116 -12.21 1.44 -7.92
C ASP A 116 -11.03 0.56 -8.37
N GLU A 117 -11.22 -0.23 -9.43
CA GLU A 117 -10.17 -1.10 -9.96
C GLU A 117 -9.03 -0.30 -10.60
N ILE A 118 -9.33 0.75 -11.35
CA ILE A 118 -8.32 1.65 -11.91
C ILE A 118 -7.50 2.31 -10.77
N ARG A 119 -8.15 2.76 -9.72
CA ARG A 119 -7.50 3.36 -8.54
C ARG A 119 -6.65 2.34 -7.78
N ARG A 120 -7.13 1.10 -7.68
CA ARG A 120 -6.37 0.00 -7.09
C ARG A 120 -5.11 -0.31 -7.91
N GLU A 121 -5.24 -0.41 -9.23
CA GLU A 121 -4.11 -0.63 -10.13
C GLU A 121 -3.09 0.50 -10.01
N ARG A 122 -3.55 1.75 -9.94
CA ARG A 122 -2.68 2.91 -9.74
C ARG A 122 -1.91 2.83 -8.43
N ALA A 123 -2.57 2.45 -7.35
CA ALA A 123 -1.91 2.27 -6.05
C ALA A 123 -0.82 1.20 -6.07
N CYS A 124 -1.06 0.08 -6.78
CA CYS A 124 -0.10 -1.00 -6.92
C CYS A 124 1.06 -0.63 -7.84
N GLU A 125 0.76 -0.07 -9.01
CA GLU A 125 1.75 0.25 -10.03
C GLU A 125 2.69 1.37 -9.59
N LEU A 126 2.17 2.41 -8.93
CA LEU A 126 2.92 3.58 -8.50
C LEU A 126 3.39 3.49 -7.04
N PHE A 127 3.36 2.29 -6.44
CA PHE A 127 3.88 2.07 -5.10
C PHE A 127 5.32 2.57 -4.95
N GLY A 128 5.58 3.35 -3.90
CA GLY A 128 6.91 3.89 -3.61
C GLY A 128 7.34 5.09 -4.46
N GLU A 129 6.44 5.66 -5.29
CA GLU A 129 6.73 6.80 -6.16
C GLU A 129 6.19 8.15 -5.63
N GLY A 130 5.63 8.16 -4.42
CA GLY A 130 5.19 9.39 -3.75
C GLY A 130 3.74 9.79 -4.00
N PHE A 131 3.01 9.11 -4.89
CA PHE A 131 1.67 9.54 -5.30
C PHE A 131 0.54 9.20 -4.30
N ARG A 132 0.76 8.24 -3.41
CA ARG A 132 -0.34 7.63 -2.64
C ARG A 132 -1.11 8.61 -1.76
N GLU A 133 -0.42 9.50 -1.08
CA GLU A 133 -1.07 10.46 -0.17
C GLU A 133 -1.95 11.45 -0.96
N ASP A 134 -1.42 11.98 -2.06
CA ASP A 134 -2.16 12.91 -2.92
C ASP A 134 -3.36 12.24 -3.57
N ASP A 135 -3.21 11.00 -4.02
CA ASP A 135 -4.30 10.20 -4.56
C ASP A 135 -5.41 10.00 -3.53
N LEU A 136 -5.07 9.62 -2.29
CA LEU A 136 -6.05 9.44 -1.22
C LEU A 136 -6.78 10.73 -0.86
N LYS A 137 -6.06 11.85 -0.88
CA LYS A 137 -6.65 13.18 -0.65
C LYS A 137 -7.62 13.56 -1.75
N ARG A 138 -7.20 13.48 -3.02
CA ARG A 138 -8.06 13.87 -4.15
C ARG A 138 -9.27 12.94 -4.33
N TRP A 139 -9.17 11.67 -3.91
CA TRP A 139 -10.29 10.73 -3.89
C TRP A 139 -11.21 10.90 -2.69
N GLY A 140 -10.84 11.71 -1.71
CA GLY A 140 -11.63 11.96 -0.51
C GLY A 140 -11.68 10.79 0.48
N ILE A 141 -10.72 9.87 0.41
CA ILE A 141 -10.65 8.67 1.25
C ILE A 141 -9.43 8.59 2.17
N ALA A 142 -8.67 9.69 2.29
CA ALA A 142 -7.48 9.74 3.12
C ALA A 142 -7.80 9.46 4.60
N HIS A 143 -8.90 9.97 5.12
CA HIS A 143 -9.33 9.75 6.50
C HIS A 143 -9.65 8.28 6.81
N ILE A 144 -10.01 7.47 5.80
CA ILE A 144 -10.23 6.02 5.94
C ILE A 144 -8.89 5.27 5.87
N ASN A 145 -8.07 5.61 4.88
CA ASN A 145 -6.88 4.83 4.56
C ASN A 145 -5.63 5.19 5.37
N LEU A 146 -5.55 6.45 5.86
CA LEU A 146 -4.41 6.94 6.63
C LEU A 146 -4.65 6.91 8.14
N THR A 147 -5.84 6.58 8.59
CA THR A 147 -6.17 6.42 10.00
C THR A 147 -5.85 5.01 10.49
N GLY A 148 -5.48 4.89 11.76
CA GLY A 148 -5.26 3.61 12.43
C GLY A 148 -3.81 3.18 12.48
N GLN A 149 -3.61 2.00 13.07
CA GLN A 149 -2.29 1.41 13.27
C GLN A 149 -1.75 0.83 11.96
N LYS A 150 -0.46 1.01 11.72
CA LYS A 150 0.19 0.43 10.55
C LYS A 150 0.59 -1.01 10.84
N LEU A 151 -0.05 -1.92 10.13
CA LEU A 151 0.16 -3.35 10.27
C LEU A 151 1.02 -3.89 9.13
N GLY A 152 1.86 -4.87 9.46
CA GLY A 152 2.66 -5.60 8.51
C GLY A 152 2.00 -6.91 8.11
N ARG A 153 2.83 -7.91 7.80
CA ARG A 153 2.37 -9.23 7.39
C ARG A 153 1.75 -10.02 8.54
N HIS A 154 0.96 -11.03 8.20
CA HIS A 154 0.53 -12.02 9.18
C HIS A 154 1.72 -12.81 9.73
N VAL A 155 1.73 -12.98 11.03
CA VAL A 155 2.71 -13.76 11.80
C VAL A 155 2.07 -15.03 12.34
N TYR A 156 0.88 -14.92 12.97
CA TYR A 156 0.19 -16.07 13.53
C TYR A 156 -0.25 -17.05 12.43
N ASN A 157 -0.17 -18.35 12.75
CA ASN A 157 -0.53 -19.45 11.86
C ASN A 157 0.24 -19.45 10.51
N THR A 158 1.39 -18.80 10.46
CA THR A 158 2.26 -18.82 9.29
C THR A 158 3.54 -19.59 9.59
N ALA A 159 4.25 -19.97 8.52
CA ALA A 159 5.56 -20.58 8.64
C ALA A 159 6.58 -19.69 9.40
N TYR A 160 6.30 -18.41 9.49
CA TYR A 160 7.08 -17.47 10.29
C TYR A 160 7.03 -17.82 11.78
N MET A 161 5.85 -18.15 12.33
CA MET A 161 5.70 -18.59 13.73
C MET A 161 6.30 -19.95 13.99
N THR A 162 6.15 -20.87 13.04
CA THR A 162 6.60 -22.26 13.22
C THR A 162 8.08 -22.46 12.98
N GLY A 163 8.75 -21.50 12.38
CA GLY A 163 10.15 -21.61 12.01
C GLY A 163 10.45 -22.59 10.88
N ILE A 164 9.41 -23.25 10.35
CA ILE A 164 9.57 -24.32 9.34
C ILE A 164 10.03 -23.77 7.99
N ALA A 165 9.63 -22.56 7.65
CA ALA A 165 9.97 -21.94 6.37
C ALA A 165 11.46 -21.64 6.21
N ASN A 166 12.24 -21.87 7.23
CA ASN A 166 13.59 -21.36 7.29
C ASN A 166 14.69 -22.30 7.11
N ASN A 167 14.38 -23.55 6.98
CA ASN A 167 15.37 -24.51 6.55
C ASN A 167 15.96 -24.19 5.18
N ALA A 168 15.33 -23.29 4.46
CA ALA A 168 15.86 -22.71 3.23
C ALA A 168 16.78 -21.51 3.49
N SER A 169 16.81 -20.96 4.71
CA SER A 169 17.77 -19.92 5.04
C SER A 169 19.13 -20.55 5.29
N ASN A 170 20.17 -19.95 4.75
CA ASN A 170 21.54 -20.37 4.96
C ASN A 170 22.00 -20.30 6.44
N TYR A 171 21.08 -20.07 7.33
CA TYR A 171 21.35 -19.82 8.76
C TYR A 171 20.84 -20.93 9.68
N GLY A 172 20.03 -21.88 9.16
CA GLY A 172 19.57 -23.06 9.93
C GLY A 172 18.72 -22.74 11.17
N GLU A 173 18.34 -21.49 11.35
CA GLU A 173 17.61 -21.02 12.52
C GLU A 173 16.15 -20.71 12.19
N PRO A 174 15.22 -20.93 13.15
CA PRO A 174 13.83 -20.51 12.99
C PRO A 174 13.74 -19.01 12.71
N VAL A 175 12.84 -18.59 11.85
CA VAL A 175 12.65 -17.17 11.51
C VAL A 175 12.12 -16.37 12.68
N TYR A 176 11.21 -16.97 13.42
CA TYR A 176 10.64 -16.38 14.62
C TYR A 176 11.27 -16.99 15.86
N GLN A 177 12.12 -16.22 16.49
CA GLN A 177 12.72 -16.53 17.78
C GLN A 177 12.40 -15.37 18.71
N PRO A 178 11.25 -15.40 19.43
CA PRO A 178 10.79 -14.26 20.23
C PRO A 178 11.78 -13.86 21.32
N ASP A 179 12.55 -14.84 21.84
CA ASP A 179 13.54 -14.58 22.87
C ASP A 179 14.83 -13.96 22.32
N LYS A 180 15.18 -14.26 21.08
CA LYS A 180 16.40 -13.78 20.43
C LYS A 180 16.16 -12.61 19.49
N TYR A 181 15.04 -12.63 18.78
CA TYR A 181 14.63 -11.61 17.83
C TYR A 181 13.15 -11.24 18.05
N PRO A 182 12.84 -10.56 19.15
CA PRO A 182 11.45 -10.17 19.41
C PRO A 182 10.97 -9.25 18.30
N LEU A 183 9.69 -9.37 17.96
CA LEU A 183 9.03 -8.36 17.13
C LEU A 183 9.10 -7.03 17.90
N THR A 184 9.71 -6.02 17.29
CA THR A 184 10.01 -4.76 17.97
C THR A 184 8.76 -4.11 18.57
N TYR A 185 7.63 -4.26 17.88
CA TYR A 185 6.35 -3.66 18.27
C TYR A 185 5.26 -4.69 18.59
N GLY A 186 5.59 -5.99 18.52
CA GLY A 186 4.64 -7.06 18.83
C GLY A 186 3.71 -7.43 17.67
N VAL A 187 2.62 -8.08 18.06
CA VAL A 187 1.59 -8.59 17.14
C VAL A 187 0.26 -7.94 17.49
N TYR A 188 -0.48 -7.59 16.47
CA TYR A 188 -1.81 -7.01 16.61
C TYR A 188 -2.83 -8.10 17.01
N GLU A 189 -3.49 -7.90 18.12
CA GLU A 189 -4.51 -8.81 18.63
C GLU A 189 -5.94 -8.31 18.43
N GLY A 190 -6.11 -7.02 18.15
CA GLY A 190 -7.38 -6.40 17.80
C GLY A 190 -8.55 -6.83 18.68
N SER A 191 -9.66 -7.23 18.05
CA SER A 191 -10.83 -7.79 18.72
C SER A 191 -10.75 -9.32 18.93
N GLY A 192 -9.59 -9.92 18.73
CA GLY A 192 -9.33 -11.34 18.93
C GLY A 192 -9.30 -12.15 17.62
N PRO A 193 -9.32 -13.50 17.72
CA PRO A 193 -9.04 -14.40 16.57
C PRO A 193 -9.98 -14.28 15.36
N ASN A 194 -11.13 -13.63 15.52
CA ASN A 194 -12.06 -13.39 14.43
C ASN A 194 -11.79 -12.08 13.68
N ASP A 195 -10.91 -11.24 14.21
CA ASP A 195 -10.45 -10.04 13.51
C ASP A 195 -9.54 -10.47 12.34
N PRO A 196 -9.81 -10.07 11.10
CA PRO A 196 -8.98 -10.45 9.95
C PRO A 196 -7.54 -9.93 10.02
N ASP A 197 -7.28 -8.92 10.83
CA ASP A 197 -5.95 -8.39 11.08
C ASP A 197 -5.27 -9.03 12.31
N TYR A 198 -5.97 -9.89 13.05
CA TYR A 198 -5.41 -10.63 14.17
C TYR A 198 -4.17 -11.43 13.75
N GLY A 199 -3.11 -11.26 14.49
CA GLY A 199 -1.86 -11.96 14.21
C GLY A 199 -0.97 -11.28 13.16
N ARG A 200 -1.25 -10.05 12.77
CA ARG A 200 -0.33 -9.26 11.94
C ARG A 200 0.74 -8.59 12.79
N SER A 201 1.95 -8.46 12.24
CA SER A 201 2.98 -7.67 12.91
C SER A 201 2.59 -6.20 12.98
N ILE A 202 2.92 -5.54 14.08
CA ILE A 202 2.76 -4.10 14.21
C ILE A 202 3.99 -3.44 13.59
N ALA A 203 3.80 -2.64 12.55
CA ALA A 203 4.89 -2.01 11.83
C ALA A 203 5.47 -0.80 12.57
N ASN A 204 4.63 -0.07 13.32
CA ASN A 204 5.04 1.04 14.17
C ASN A 204 3.99 1.29 15.25
N LEU A 205 4.37 1.23 16.51
CA LEU A 205 3.49 1.49 17.66
C LEU A 205 3.03 2.95 17.72
N ASP A 206 3.93 3.86 17.39
CA ASP A 206 3.67 5.30 17.49
C ASP A 206 2.80 5.82 16.35
N ALA A 207 2.60 5.02 15.32
CA ALA A 207 1.81 5.38 14.16
C ALA A 207 0.33 4.98 14.30
N ASN A 208 -0.30 5.33 15.41
CA ASN A 208 -1.75 5.41 15.45
C ASN A 208 -2.17 6.75 14.82
N LEU A 209 -2.15 6.77 13.50
CA LEU A 209 -2.42 7.98 12.74
C LEU A 209 -3.90 8.32 12.85
N LEU A 210 -4.18 9.58 13.17
CA LEU A 210 -5.52 10.17 13.12
C LEU A 210 -5.54 11.17 11.97
N TYR A 211 -6.10 10.75 10.86
CA TYR A 211 -6.35 11.64 9.73
C TYR A 211 -7.82 12.06 9.76
N SER A 212 -8.06 13.36 9.98
CA SER A 212 -9.41 13.92 10.11
C SER A 212 -9.78 14.77 8.90
N GLN A 213 -11.02 15.23 8.83
CA GLN A 213 -11.49 16.06 7.72
C GLN A 213 -10.71 17.38 7.59
N ARG A 214 -10.19 17.94 8.67
CA ARG A 214 -9.38 19.17 8.61
C ARG A 214 -8.06 18.94 7.86
N ASP A 215 -7.51 17.70 7.90
CA ASP A 215 -6.17 17.38 7.38
C ASP A 215 -6.14 17.33 5.84
N TYR A 216 -7.30 17.40 5.18
CA TYR A 216 -7.38 17.60 3.73
C TYR A 216 -6.86 18.98 3.29
N LEU A 217 -6.90 19.96 4.19
CA LEU A 217 -6.41 21.31 3.94
C LEU A 217 -5.28 21.63 4.92
N ALA A 218 -4.17 22.13 4.41
CA ALA A 218 -3.10 22.62 5.29
C ALA A 218 -3.53 23.89 6.02
N PRO A 219 -3.06 24.11 7.27
CA PRO A 219 -3.33 25.36 7.96
C PRO A 219 -2.66 26.54 7.25
N ILE A 220 -3.36 27.65 7.15
CA ILE A 220 -2.76 28.91 6.70
C ILE A 220 -1.81 29.40 7.81
N PRO A 221 -0.53 29.68 7.51
CA PRO A 221 0.41 30.14 8.50
C PRO A 221 -0.10 31.38 9.24
N LEU A 222 -0.08 31.37 10.57
CA LEU A 222 -0.59 32.48 11.40
C LEU A 222 0.06 33.81 11.06
N GLY A 223 1.31 33.83 10.61
CA GLY A 223 1.97 35.03 10.12
C GLY A 223 1.24 35.69 8.95
N GLN A 224 0.72 34.87 8.02
CA GLN A 224 -0.03 35.38 6.86
C GLN A 224 -1.38 35.94 7.27
N ILE A 225 -2.08 35.30 8.19
CA ILE A 225 -3.36 35.80 8.74
C ILE A 225 -3.16 37.12 9.48
N ARG A 226 -2.04 37.27 10.20
CA ARG A 226 -1.71 38.54 10.88
C ARG A 226 -1.44 39.68 9.91
N LEU A 227 -0.81 39.39 8.79
CA LEU A 227 -0.50 40.39 7.76
C LEU A 227 -1.72 40.75 6.91
N ASN A 228 -2.57 39.79 6.61
CA ASN A 228 -3.79 40.04 5.82
C ASN A 228 -5.03 39.66 6.62
N LYS A 229 -5.75 40.66 7.12
CA LYS A 229 -6.96 40.51 7.94
C LYS A 229 -8.17 39.94 7.19
N GLN A 230 -8.09 39.83 5.88
CA GLN A 230 -9.14 39.19 5.07
C GLN A 230 -8.96 37.66 4.97
N LEU A 231 -7.80 37.12 5.38
CA LEU A 231 -7.59 35.70 5.43
C LEU A 231 -8.24 35.10 6.68
N THR A 232 -9.03 34.07 6.46
CA THR A 232 -9.59 33.23 7.53
C THR A 232 -8.91 31.86 7.49
N GLN A 233 -8.73 31.27 8.66
CA GLN A 233 -8.14 29.94 8.77
C GLN A 233 -9.01 28.86 8.11
N ASN A 234 -8.39 27.83 7.59
CA ASN A 234 -9.11 26.67 7.09
C ASN A 234 -9.91 25.99 8.22
N PRO A 235 -11.07 25.38 7.90
CA PRO A 235 -11.91 24.75 8.92
C PRO A 235 -11.16 23.71 9.75
N GLY A 236 -11.30 23.82 11.07
CA GLY A 236 -10.69 22.87 12.00
C GLY A 236 -9.26 23.19 12.47
N TRP A 237 -8.68 24.30 11.97
CA TRP A 237 -7.33 24.77 12.35
C TRP A 237 -7.37 26.03 13.22
#